data_f84d43ce049aa901158d47f51af0a5f3
#
_entry.id   f84d43ce049aa901158d47f51af0a5f3
#
_cell.length_a   1.000
_cell.length_b   1.000
_cell.length_c   1.000
_cell.angle_alpha   90.00
_cell.angle_beta   90.00
_cell.angle_gamma   90.00
#
_symmetry.space_group_name_H-M   'P 1'
#
loop_
_entity.id
_entity.type
_entity.pdbx_description
1 polymer ?
#
loop_
_entity_poly.entity_id
_entity_poly.type
_entity_poly.pdbx_seq_one_letter_code
_entity_poly.pdbx_strand_id
1 'polypeptide(L)'
;MINFESLPKPAVLLELDYNKIKQANIDELKKLYPDWEHIESDDFMPNIEANAYRELHLRQEFNQLALAFFLATATKADLDHWGAIFDCERLKGSKPWANYTFSLSEAKSSDITINKGLALADDESKYEARLLEDIVIKKGEFEAVGRVELQVYTSSSDVQTNNITTTLPYILEAKANSEFKAGAEVESDDDYRFRILLSMSDKS
;
A
#
# COMPACT_ATOMS: atom_id res chain seq x y z
N MET A 1 9.14 27.38 -4.20
CA MET A 1 8.85 25.99 -3.76
C MET A 1 9.98 25.12 -4.25
N ILE A 2 10.56 24.26 -3.39
CA ILE A 2 11.68 23.38 -3.76
C ILE A 2 11.11 22.25 -4.62
N ASN A 3 11.66 22.07 -5.83
CA ASN A 3 11.33 20.90 -6.65
C ASN A 3 12.32 19.76 -6.30
N PHE A 4 11.85 18.74 -5.61
CA PHE A 4 12.68 17.61 -5.22
C PHE A 4 13.17 16.76 -6.40
N GLU A 5 12.40 16.68 -7.47
CA GLU A 5 12.79 15.94 -8.68
C GLU A 5 14.02 16.55 -9.37
N SER A 6 14.24 17.85 -9.17
CA SER A 6 15.39 18.56 -9.74
C SER A 6 16.67 18.45 -8.89
N LEU A 7 16.59 17.86 -7.69
CA LEU A 7 17.75 17.69 -6.84
C LEU A 7 18.70 16.63 -7.41
N PRO A 8 20.03 16.85 -7.34
CA PRO A 8 20.99 15.81 -7.73
C PRO A 8 20.86 14.62 -6.81
N LYS A 9 21.19 13.43 -7.33
CA LYS A 9 21.29 12.23 -6.48
C LYS A 9 22.27 12.45 -5.35
N PRO A 10 22.02 11.93 -4.14
CA PRO A 10 22.94 12.04 -3.00
C PRO A 10 24.32 11.50 -3.36
N ALA A 11 25.37 12.29 -3.08
CA ALA A 11 26.76 11.91 -3.37
C ALA A 11 27.26 10.71 -2.55
N VAL A 12 26.53 10.34 -1.51
CA VAL A 12 26.85 9.20 -0.63
C VAL A 12 26.58 7.84 -1.29
N LEU A 13 25.86 7.80 -2.42
CA LEU A 13 25.50 6.55 -3.08
C LEU A 13 26.73 5.87 -3.68
N LEU A 14 26.84 4.57 -3.40
CA LEU A 14 27.91 3.71 -3.90
C LEU A 14 27.61 3.23 -5.31
N GLU A 15 28.65 3.08 -6.13
CA GLU A 15 28.53 2.52 -7.47
C GLU A 15 28.14 1.05 -7.43
N LEU A 16 27.17 0.63 -8.25
CA LEU A 16 26.67 -0.72 -8.35
C LEU A 16 27.15 -1.37 -9.66
N ASP A 17 28.44 -1.72 -9.71
CA ASP A 17 29.06 -2.39 -10.86
C ASP A 17 29.75 -3.66 -10.39
N TYR A 18 29.12 -4.81 -10.68
CA TYR A 18 29.66 -6.12 -10.33
C TYR A 18 31.07 -6.37 -10.89
N ASN A 19 31.31 -5.99 -12.15
CA ASN A 19 32.62 -6.24 -12.79
C ASN A 19 33.73 -5.42 -12.18
N LYS A 20 33.46 -4.17 -11.79
CA LYS A 20 34.44 -3.34 -11.07
C LYS A 20 34.71 -3.91 -9.69
N ILE A 21 33.69 -4.39 -8.98
CA ILE A 21 33.87 -5.02 -7.66
C ILE A 21 34.72 -6.31 -7.80
N LYS A 22 34.36 -7.18 -8.77
CA LYS A 22 35.10 -8.40 -9.06
C LYS A 22 36.58 -8.09 -9.39
N GLN A 23 36.83 -7.10 -10.25
CA GLN A 23 38.17 -6.70 -10.62
C GLN A 23 38.98 -6.16 -9.41
N ALA A 24 38.33 -5.35 -8.56
CA ALA A 24 38.96 -4.86 -7.33
C ALA A 24 39.38 -6.00 -6.40
N ASN A 25 38.55 -7.04 -6.25
CA ASN A 25 38.89 -8.23 -5.46
C ASN A 25 40.08 -9.01 -6.08
N ILE A 26 40.15 -9.12 -7.40
CA ILE A 26 41.31 -9.72 -8.11
C ILE A 26 42.57 -8.90 -7.87
N ASP A 27 42.48 -7.58 -7.98
CA ASP A 27 43.62 -6.68 -7.81
C ASP A 27 44.15 -6.72 -6.37
N GLU A 28 43.27 -6.88 -5.38
CA GLU A 28 43.67 -7.03 -3.98
C GLU A 28 44.36 -8.37 -3.71
N LEU A 29 43.88 -9.48 -4.29
CA LEU A 29 44.55 -10.77 -4.21
C LEU A 29 45.94 -10.74 -4.85
N LYS A 30 46.10 -10.07 -5.99
CA LYS A 30 47.42 -9.91 -6.65
C LYS A 30 48.41 -9.12 -5.80
N LYS A 31 47.96 -8.18 -4.97
CA LYS A 31 48.87 -7.50 -4.01
C LYS A 31 49.32 -8.44 -2.91
N LEU A 32 48.45 -9.33 -2.44
CA LEU A 32 48.75 -10.30 -1.38
C LEU A 32 49.62 -11.47 -1.91
N TYR A 33 49.38 -11.88 -3.15
CA TYR A 33 50.00 -13.00 -3.83
C TYR A 33 50.52 -12.54 -5.20
N PRO A 34 51.69 -11.87 -5.28
CA PRO A 34 52.23 -11.28 -6.52
C PRO A 34 52.48 -12.29 -7.65
N ASP A 35 52.80 -13.54 -7.29
CA ASP A 35 53.05 -14.62 -8.23
C ASP A 35 51.81 -15.34 -8.70
N TRP A 36 50.62 -14.97 -8.20
CA TRP A 36 49.34 -15.55 -8.60
C TRP A 36 48.88 -14.99 -9.95
N GLU A 37 48.72 -15.89 -10.92
CA GLU A 37 48.16 -15.57 -12.22
C GLU A 37 46.65 -15.86 -12.22
N HIS A 38 45.87 -14.84 -12.55
CA HIS A 38 44.42 -14.94 -12.66
C HIS A 38 44.01 -15.72 -13.95
N ILE A 39 43.38 -16.89 -13.78
CA ILE A 39 42.73 -17.67 -14.83
C ILE A 39 41.30 -17.98 -14.41
N GLU A 40 40.36 -18.02 -15.38
CA GLU A 40 38.91 -18.26 -15.10
C GLU A 40 38.62 -19.61 -14.44
N SER A 41 39.50 -20.60 -14.63
CA SER A 41 39.37 -21.94 -14.03
C SER A 41 40.13 -22.10 -12.69
N ASP A 42 40.57 -21.01 -12.11
CA ASP A 42 41.25 -21.02 -10.82
C ASP A 42 40.30 -21.34 -9.66
N ASP A 43 40.75 -22.12 -8.68
CA ASP A 43 39.98 -22.50 -7.50
C ASP A 43 39.56 -21.30 -6.63
N PHE A 44 40.25 -20.15 -6.74
CA PHE A 44 39.87 -18.91 -6.05
C PHE A 44 38.72 -18.16 -6.72
N MET A 45 38.47 -18.38 -8.01
CA MET A 45 37.45 -17.63 -8.77
C MET A 45 36.03 -17.71 -8.20
N PRO A 46 35.52 -18.89 -7.80
CA PRO A 46 34.19 -18.95 -7.20
C PRO A 46 34.06 -18.12 -5.92
N ASN A 47 35.15 -18.05 -5.11
CA ASN A 47 35.16 -17.22 -3.90
C ASN A 47 35.20 -15.72 -4.22
N ILE A 48 35.96 -15.32 -5.24
CA ILE A 48 36.04 -13.94 -5.71
C ILE A 48 34.66 -13.49 -6.22
N GLU A 49 34.03 -14.33 -7.02
CA GLU A 49 32.67 -14.05 -7.58
C GLU A 49 31.61 -13.98 -6.49
N ALA A 50 31.60 -14.91 -5.55
CA ALA A 50 30.69 -14.90 -4.42
C ALA A 50 30.88 -13.65 -3.55
N ASN A 51 32.12 -13.24 -3.28
CA ASN A 51 32.43 -12.03 -2.51
C ASN A 51 31.99 -10.77 -3.29
N ALA A 52 32.25 -10.69 -4.59
CA ALA A 52 31.84 -9.56 -5.43
C ALA A 52 30.31 -9.43 -5.46
N TYR A 53 29.59 -10.55 -5.54
CA TYR A 53 28.12 -10.58 -5.49
C TYR A 53 27.59 -10.12 -4.12
N ARG A 54 28.16 -10.60 -3.03
CA ARG A 54 27.79 -10.17 -1.67
C ARG A 54 28.05 -8.68 -1.45
N GLU A 55 29.19 -8.18 -1.92
CA GLU A 55 29.50 -6.74 -1.83
C GLU A 55 28.52 -5.91 -2.65
N LEU A 56 28.15 -6.35 -3.86
CA LEU A 56 27.14 -5.68 -4.67
C LEU A 56 25.81 -5.55 -3.90
N HIS A 57 25.34 -6.62 -3.25
CA HIS A 57 24.14 -6.58 -2.42
C HIS A 57 24.28 -5.64 -1.24
N LEU A 58 25.40 -5.67 -0.51
CA LEU A 58 25.63 -4.74 0.60
C LEU A 58 25.63 -3.28 0.14
N ARG A 59 26.18 -2.98 -1.02
CA ARG A 59 26.12 -1.64 -1.61
C ARG A 59 24.69 -1.24 -1.99
N GLN A 60 23.89 -2.19 -2.49
CA GLN A 60 22.46 -1.93 -2.79
C GLN A 60 21.67 -1.60 -1.51
N GLU A 61 21.85 -2.41 -0.46
CA GLU A 61 21.19 -2.16 0.84
C GLU A 61 21.64 -0.84 1.46
N PHE A 62 22.95 -0.53 1.39
CA PHE A 62 23.48 0.75 1.85
C PHE A 62 22.85 1.92 1.09
N ASN A 63 22.75 1.82 -0.24
CA ASN A 63 22.15 2.86 -1.05
C ASN A 63 20.65 3.04 -0.72
N GLN A 64 19.90 1.96 -0.49
CA GLN A 64 18.51 2.03 -0.05
C GLN A 64 18.39 2.72 1.32
N LEU A 65 19.22 2.33 2.29
CA LEU A 65 19.27 2.98 3.59
C LEU A 65 19.61 4.46 3.48
N ALA A 66 20.61 4.81 2.67
CA ALA A 66 21.01 6.20 2.44
C ALA A 66 19.85 7.02 1.84
N LEU A 67 19.10 6.47 0.87
CA LEU A 67 17.95 7.14 0.26
C LEU A 67 16.81 7.35 1.25
N ALA A 68 16.60 6.45 2.21
CA ALA A 68 15.60 6.59 3.26
C ALA A 68 15.84 7.79 4.19
N PHE A 69 17.11 8.20 4.36
CA PHE A 69 17.50 9.36 5.16
C PHE A 69 17.19 10.73 4.52
N PHE A 70 16.86 10.79 3.24
CA PHE A 70 16.58 12.05 2.58
C PHE A 70 15.07 12.19 2.36
N LEU A 71 14.48 13.29 2.83
CA LEU A 71 13.05 13.58 2.63
C LEU A 71 12.67 13.51 1.14
N ALA A 72 13.57 13.91 0.23
CA ALA A 72 13.35 13.87 -1.21
C ALA A 72 13.16 12.46 -1.77
N THR A 73 13.74 11.43 -1.14
CA THR A 73 13.77 10.06 -1.66
C THR A 73 13.14 9.03 -0.71
N ALA A 74 12.84 9.42 0.54
CA ALA A 74 12.12 8.57 1.48
C ALA A 74 10.73 8.20 0.95
N THR A 75 10.29 6.96 1.16
CA THR A 75 9.00 6.44 0.72
C THR A 75 8.33 5.66 1.82
N LYS A 76 7.00 5.52 1.74
CA LYS A 76 6.21 4.68 2.66
C LYS A 76 6.55 4.94 4.15
N ALA A 77 6.94 3.90 4.88
CA ALA A 77 7.24 3.98 6.31
C ALA A 77 8.39 4.93 6.64
N ASP A 78 9.42 5.03 5.79
CA ASP A 78 10.53 5.95 6.01
C ASP A 78 10.06 7.41 5.93
N LEU A 79 9.15 7.70 5.00
CA LEU A 79 8.51 9.01 4.89
C LEU A 79 7.57 9.28 6.07
N ASP A 80 6.91 8.26 6.61
CA ASP A 80 6.06 8.39 7.80
C ASP A 80 6.90 8.76 9.04
N HIS A 81 8.15 8.28 9.16
CA HIS A 81 9.08 8.72 10.19
C HIS A 81 9.45 10.20 10.06
N TRP A 82 9.65 10.68 8.84
CA TRP A 82 9.84 12.12 8.60
C TRP A 82 8.62 12.95 9.02
N GLY A 83 7.42 12.48 8.68
CA GLY A 83 6.18 13.12 9.11
C GLY A 83 6.03 13.21 10.62
N ALA A 84 6.38 12.13 11.33
CA ALA A 84 6.32 12.09 12.78
C ALA A 84 7.23 13.14 13.47
N ILE A 85 8.41 13.44 12.91
CA ILE A 85 9.31 14.48 13.43
C ILE A 85 8.64 15.86 13.40
N PHE A 86 7.77 16.11 12.41
CA PHE A 86 7.11 17.40 12.21
C PHE A 86 5.64 17.41 12.63
N ASP A 87 5.19 16.37 13.35
CA ASP A 87 3.79 16.22 13.80
C ASP A 87 2.80 16.32 12.63
N CYS A 88 3.14 15.66 11.53
CA CYS A 88 2.41 15.63 10.27
C CYS A 88 2.11 14.19 9.89
N GLU A 89 0.96 13.65 10.31
CA GLU A 89 0.57 12.28 9.98
C GLU A 89 0.05 12.17 8.54
N ARG A 90 0.33 11.04 7.90
CA ARG A 90 -0.22 10.70 6.57
C ARG A 90 -1.74 10.57 6.63
N LEU A 91 -2.44 11.11 5.65
CA LEU A 91 -3.88 10.94 5.50
C LEU A 91 -4.20 9.52 5.04
N LYS A 92 -4.89 8.78 5.92
CA LYS A 92 -5.17 7.34 5.71
C LYS A 92 -6.22 7.06 4.64
N GLY A 93 -6.84 8.11 4.10
CA GLY A 93 -7.99 7.95 3.24
C GLY A 93 -9.25 7.52 3.99
N SER A 94 -10.31 7.31 3.26
CA SER A 94 -11.57 6.77 3.76
C SER A 94 -12.25 5.92 2.70
N LYS A 95 -13.03 4.95 3.13
CA LYS A 95 -13.77 4.10 2.23
C LYS A 95 -15.09 4.78 1.86
N PRO A 96 -15.52 4.74 0.59
CA PRO A 96 -16.79 5.30 0.18
C PRO A 96 -17.94 4.42 0.63
N TRP A 97 -19.11 5.01 0.82
CA TRP A 97 -20.34 4.32 1.20
C TRP A 97 -21.49 4.68 0.27
N ALA A 98 -22.49 3.79 0.24
CA ALA A 98 -23.73 3.97 -0.48
C ALA A 98 -24.93 3.48 0.35
N ASN A 99 -26.11 3.98 0.03
CA ASN A 99 -27.34 3.44 0.59
C ASN A 99 -27.78 2.23 -0.24
N TYR A 100 -28.15 1.17 0.45
CA TYR A 100 -28.68 -0.06 -0.14
C TYR A 100 -30.08 -0.34 0.40
N THR A 101 -30.94 -0.82 -0.46
CA THR A 101 -32.21 -1.43 -0.05
C THR A 101 -32.01 -2.93 0.06
N PHE A 102 -32.40 -3.48 1.21
CA PHE A 102 -32.41 -4.91 1.50
C PHE A 102 -33.85 -5.38 1.50
N SER A 103 -34.20 -6.35 0.63
CA SER A 103 -35.57 -6.79 0.41
C SER A 103 -35.71 -8.28 0.70
N LEU A 104 -36.74 -8.67 1.44
CA LEU A 104 -37.16 -10.05 1.66
C LEU A 104 -38.09 -10.52 0.56
N SER A 105 -37.97 -11.79 0.17
CA SER A 105 -38.91 -12.41 -0.78
C SER A 105 -40.36 -12.48 -0.25
N GLU A 106 -40.51 -12.53 1.07
CA GLU A 106 -41.82 -12.62 1.75
C GLU A 106 -41.80 -11.83 3.05
N ALA A 107 -42.91 -11.17 3.39
CA ALA A 107 -43.13 -10.55 4.69
C ALA A 107 -43.05 -11.59 5.82
N LYS A 108 -42.29 -11.32 6.85
CA LYS A 108 -42.19 -12.21 8.01
C LYS A 108 -43.16 -11.83 9.13
N SER A 109 -43.47 -12.82 9.94
CA SER A 109 -44.37 -12.66 11.10
C SER A 109 -43.69 -12.03 12.33
N SER A 110 -42.37 -11.83 12.26
CA SER A 110 -41.51 -11.21 13.29
C SER A 110 -40.53 -10.28 12.63
N ASP A 111 -39.94 -9.38 13.43
CA ASP A 111 -38.86 -8.51 12.98
C ASP A 111 -37.62 -9.35 12.55
N ILE A 112 -36.96 -8.95 11.48
CA ILE A 112 -35.75 -9.56 10.97
C ILE A 112 -34.59 -8.55 11.12
N THR A 113 -33.61 -8.90 11.92
CA THR A 113 -32.40 -8.10 12.06
C THR A 113 -31.33 -8.58 11.08
N ILE A 114 -30.81 -7.66 10.28
CA ILE A 114 -29.65 -7.86 9.42
C ILE A 114 -28.46 -7.23 10.14
N ASN A 115 -27.51 -8.07 10.53
CA ASN A 115 -26.41 -7.64 11.38
C ASN A 115 -25.36 -6.83 10.59
N LYS A 116 -24.76 -5.87 11.26
CA LYS A 116 -23.56 -5.17 10.82
C LYS A 116 -22.49 -6.16 10.34
N GLY A 117 -21.76 -5.78 9.28
CA GLY A 117 -20.72 -6.62 8.70
C GLY A 117 -21.24 -7.63 7.68
N LEU A 118 -22.55 -7.66 7.37
CA LEU A 118 -23.06 -8.41 6.22
C LEU A 118 -22.20 -8.10 5.00
N ALA A 119 -21.60 -9.14 4.41
CA ALA A 119 -20.71 -9.00 3.28
C ALA A 119 -21.45 -9.12 1.95
N LEU A 120 -21.13 -8.21 1.05
CA LEU A 120 -21.64 -8.15 -0.32
C LEU A 120 -20.45 -8.14 -1.28
N ALA A 121 -20.64 -8.66 -2.48
CA ALA A 121 -19.63 -8.64 -3.55
C ALA A 121 -20.25 -8.21 -4.89
N ASP A 122 -19.40 -7.81 -5.82
CA ASP A 122 -19.77 -7.68 -7.22
C ASP A 122 -19.86 -9.05 -7.91
N ASP A 123 -20.30 -9.07 -9.16
CA ASP A 123 -20.51 -10.33 -9.91
C ASP A 123 -19.22 -11.13 -10.12
N GLU A 124 -18.08 -10.47 -10.17
CA GLU A 124 -16.76 -11.09 -10.33
C GLU A 124 -16.08 -11.41 -8.99
N SER A 125 -16.68 -11.07 -7.86
CA SER A 125 -16.12 -11.17 -6.51
C SER A 125 -14.76 -10.46 -6.34
N LYS A 126 -14.55 -9.41 -7.11
CA LYS A 126 -13.35 -8.56 -7.08
C LYS A 126 -13.43 -7.47 -6.01
N TYR A 127 -14.62 -6.97 -5.78
CA TYR A 127 -14.89 -5.92 -4.81
C TYR A 127 -15.80 -6.44 -3.71
N GLU A 128 -15.43 -6.16 -2.47
CA GLU A 128 -16.23 -6.47 -1.28
C GLU A 128 -16.79 -5.19 -0.68
N ALA A 129 -18.03 -5.25 -0.20
CA ALA A 129 -18.65 -4.19 0.57
C ALA A 129 -19.30 -4.77 1.84
N ARG A 130 -19.45 -3.96 2.89
CA ARG A 130 -19.97 -4.39 4.18
C ARG A 130 -21.00 -3.43 4.73
N LEU A 131 -22.07 -3.98 5.32
CA LEU A 131 -23.09 -3.22 6.05
C LEU A 131 -22.46 -2.57 7.30
N LEU A 132 -22.65 -1.26 7.46
CA LEU A 132 -22.01 -0.47 8.52
C LEU A 132 -22.71 -0.57 9.88
N GLU A 133 -24.02 -0.83 9.91
CA GLU A 133 -24.85 -0.86 11.12
C GLU A 133 -25.91 -1.95 11.03
N ASP A 134 -26.43 -2.39 12.18
CA ASP A 134 -27.54 -3.31 12.20
C ASP A 134 -28.79 -2.61 11.65
N ILE A 135 -29.54 -3.29 10.76
CA ILE A 135 -30.82 -2.81 10.24
C ILE A 135 -31.92 -3.80 10.55
N VAL A 136 -33.14 -3.32 10.76
CA VAL A 136 -34.29 -4.14 11.10
C VAL A 136 -35.38 -3.95 10.06
N ILE A 137 -35.77 -5.06 9.42
CA ILE A 137 -36.99 -5.14 8.64
C ILE A 137 -38.11 -5.52 9.61
N LYS A 138 -39.06 -4.61 9.84
CA LYS A 138 -40.13 -4.83 10.82
C LYS A 138 -41.13 -5.87 10.33
N LYS A 139 -41.82 -6.46 11.29
CA LYS A 139 -42.92 -7.39 11.02
C LYS A 139 -43.93 -6.79 10.01
N GLY A 140 -44.16 -7.53 8.92
CA GLY A 140 -45.08 -7.14 7.86
C GLY A 140 -44.47 -6.20 6.81
N GLU A 141 -43.27 -5.71 7.01
CA GLU A 141 -42.50 -4.96 6.01
C GLU A 141 -41.66 -5.92 5.14
N PHE A 142 -41.30 -5.46 3.94
CA PHE A 142 -40.54 -6.25 2.96
C PHE A 142 -39.12 -5.76 2.82
N GLU A 143 -38.83 -4.53 3.21
CA GLU A 143 -37.54 -3.90 2.94
C GLU A 143 -37.07 -2.97 4.06
N ALA A 144 -35.80 -2.76 4.10
CA ALA A 144 -35.12 -1.74 4.93
C ALA A 144 -33.95 -1.16 4.17
N VAL A 145 -33.59 0.07 4.51
CA VAL A 145 -32.43 0.76 3.94
C VAL A 145 -31.30 0.77 4.95
N GLY A 146 -30.09 0.45 4.48
CA GLY A 146 -28.88 0.50 5.28
C GLY A 146 -27.69 1.10 4.52
N ARG A 147 -26.68 1.53 5.25
CA ARG A 147 -25.43 2.02 4.66
C ARG A 147 -24.44 0.88 4.48
N VAL A 148 -23.91 0.78 3.28
CA VAL A 148 -22.91 -0.21 2.90
C VAL A 148 -21.62 0.52 2.52
N GLU A 149 -20.49 0.07 3.03
CA GLU A 149 -19.17 0.63 2.79
C GLU A 149 -18.37 -0.30 1.87
N LEU A 150 -17.83 0.24 0.79
CA LEU A 150 -16.93 -0.47 -0.11
C LEU A 150 -15.56 -0.65 0.56
N GLN A 151 -14.97 -1.85 0.47
CA GLN A 151 -13.72 -2.15 1.17
C GLN A 151 -12.46 -1.71 0.41
N VAL A 152 -12.55 -0.60 -0.35
CA VAL A 152 -11.47 0.02 -1.12
C VAL A 152 -11.40 1.50 -0.78
N TYR A 153 -10.18 2.03 -0.63
CA TYR A 153 -9.97 3.47 -0.42
C TYR A 153 -10.02 4.20 -1.76
N THR A 154 -11.11 4.91 -2.01
CA THR A 154 -11.32 5.71 -3.23
C THR A 154 -12.34 6.80 -2.94
N SER A 155 -12.33 7.87 -3.72
CA SER A 155 -13.27 8.98 -3.56
C SER A 155 -14.72 8.59 -3.89
N SER A 156 -14.91 7.75 -4.91
CA SER A 156 -16.21 7.24 -5.38
C SER A 156 -16.03 5.98 -6.20
N SER A 157 -17.12 5.21 -6.39
CA SER A 157 -17.15 4.05 -7.27
C SER A 157 -18.56 3.76 -7.74
N ASP A 158 -18.72 3.36 -9.00
CA ASP A 158 -19.95 2.91 -9.63
C ASP A 158 -20.16 1.39 -9.57
N VAL A 159 -19.23 0.68 -8.93
CA VAL A 159 -19.29 -0.78 -8.73
C VAL A 159 -20.59 -1.19 -8.04
N GLN A 160 -21.25 -2.22 -8.57
CA GLN A 160 -22.46 -2.79 -8.00
C GLN A 160 -22.13 -4.03 -7.18
N THR A 161 -22.16 -3.93 -5.86
CA THR A 161 -21.92 -5.06 -4.94
C THR A 161 -23.23 -5.60 -4.40
N ASN A 162 -24.06 -6.17 -5.28
CA ASN A 162 -25.42 -6.61 -4.94
C ASN A 162 -25.48 -8.07 -4.43
N ASN A 163 -24.41 -8.85 -4.60
CA ASN A 163 -24.41 -10.27 -4.25
C ASN A 163 -24.06 -10.46 -2.78
N ILE A 164 -25.03 -10.91 -1.97
CA ILE A 164 -24.80 -11.23 -0.57
C ILE A 164 -23.97 -12.51 -0.47
N THR A 165 -22.77 -12.41 0.11
CA THR A 165 -21.85 -13.55 0.29
C THR A 165 -21.96 -14.20 1.67
N THR A 166 -22.60 -13.51 2.63
CA THR A 166 -22.86 -14.05 3.97
C THR A 166 -24.02 -15.05 3.93
N THR A 167 -23.83 -16.23 4.51
CA THR A 167 -24.92 -17.22 4.63
C THR A 167 -26.01 -16.73 5.59
N LEU A 168 -27.25 -16.67 5.11
CA LEU A 168 -28.41 -16.23 5.89
C LEU A 168 -29.46 -17.36 5.94
N PRO A 169 -30.27 -17.43 7.01
CA PRO A 169 -31.36 -18.41 7.14
C PRO A 169 -32.62 -18.04 6.32
N TYR A 170 -32.58 -16.97 5.56
CA TYR A 170 -33.67 -16.43 4.74
C TYR A 170 -33.13 -15.87 3.44
N ILE A 171 -34.00 -15.76 2.43
CA ILE A 171 -33.64 -15.14 1.15
C ILE A 171 -33.72 -13.62 1.31
N LEU A 172 -32.60 -12.97 1.08
CA LEU A 172 -32.45 -11.52 1.14
C LEU A 172 -31.79 -11.05 -0.17
N GLU A 173 -32.34 -10.02 -0.77
CA GLU A 173 -31.75 -9.33 -1.91
C GLU A 173 -31.21 -7.98 -1.46
N ALA A 174 -30.09 -7.57 -2.04
CA ALA A 174 -29.49 -6.27 -1.81
C ALA A 174 -29.38 -5.50 -3.12
N LYS A 175 -29.78 -4.24 -3.12
CA LYS A 175 -29.71 -3.37 -4.29
C LYS A 175 -29.17 -2.01 -3.92
N ALA A 176 -28.15 -1.56 -4.64
CA ALA A 176 -27.62 -0.22 -4.49
C ALA A 176 -28.62 0.86 -4.92
N ASN A 177 -28.84 1.86 -4.09
CA ASN A 177 -29.71 3.02 -4.39
C ASN A 177 -28.92 4.17 -5.02
N SER A 178 -27.60 4.16 -4.88
CA SER A 178 -26.69 5.17 -5.41
C SER A 178 -25.29 4.58 -5.61
N GLU A 179 -24.45 5.29 -6.33
CA GLU A 179 -23.02 5.01 -6.37
C GLU A 179 -22.40 5.22 -4.99
N PHE A 180 -21.26 4.55 -4.76
CA PHE A 180 -20.44 4.78 -3.58
C PHE A 180 -19.80 6.18 -3.65
N LYS A 181 -19.91 6.96 -2.56
CA LYS A 181 -19.44 8.35 -2.46
C LYS A 181 -18.83 8.64 -1.09
N ALA A 182 -18.26 9.84 -0.97
CA ALA A 182 -17.68 10.37 0.27
C ALA A 182 -16.50 9.55 0.83
N GLY A 183 -15.79 8.85 -0.04
CA GLY A 183 -14.50 8.27 0.29
C GLY A 183 -13.35 9.23 -0.02
N ALA A 184 -12.15 8.80 0.28
CA ALA A 184 -10.90 9.46 -0.09
C ALA A 184 -9.80 8.42 -0.32
N GLU A 185 -8.95 8.67 -1.28
CA GLU A 185 -7.76 7.84 -1.49
C GLU A 185 -6.74 8.03 -0.35
N VAL A 186 -5.89 7.04 -0.15
CA VAL A 186 -4.73 7.18 0.73
C VAL A 186 -3.80 8.21 0.11
N GLU A 187 -3.30 9.13 0.94
CA GLU A 187 -2.38 10.18 0.48
C GLU A 187 -1.13 9.58 -0.18
N SER A 188 -0.80 10.07 -1.38
CA SER A 188 0.40 9.66 -2.10
C SER A 188 1.67 10.10 -1.35
N ASP A 189 2.81 9.43 -1.61
CA ASP A 189 4.10 9.83 -1.02
C ASP A 189 4.49 11.26 -1.43
N ASP A 190 4.13 11.70 -2.63
CA ASP A 190 4.46 13.03 -3.14
C ASP A 190 3.64 14.12 -2.46
N ASP A 191 2.32 13.93 -2.30
CA ASP A 191 1.45 14.87 -1.59
C ASP A 191 1.83 14.96 -0.12
N TYR A 192 2.11 13.81 0.50
CA TYR A 192 2.53 13.75 1.89
C TYR A 192 3.87 14.45 2.12
N ARG A 193 4.85 14.21 1.26
CA ARG A 193 6.16 14.90 1.27
C ARG A 193 6.01 16.41 1.19
N PHE A 194 5.11 16.86 0.31
CA PHE A 194 4.80 18.27 0.18
C PHE A 194 4.18 18.85 1.45
N ARG A 195 3.26 18.12 2.09
CA ARG A 195 2.63 18.55 3.33
C ARG A 195 3.60 18.58 4.52
N ILE A 196 4.56 17.65 4.58
CA ILE A 196 5.66 17.68 5.55
C ILE A 196 6.48 18.97 5.36
N LEU A 197 6.82 19.33 4.13
CA LEU A 197 7.55 20.59 3.85
C LEU A 197 6.80 21.83 4.31
N LEU A 198 5.49 21.88 4.09
CA LEU A 198 4.67 23.00 4.55
C LEU A 198 4.71 23.08 6.08
N SER A 199 4.57 21.95 6.78
CA SER A 199 4.64 21.93 8.26
C SER A 199 6.00 22.36 8.82
N MET A 200 7.10 22.13 8.06
CA MET A 200 8.42 22.65 8.41
C MET A 200 8.47 24.18 8.32
N SER A 201 7.84 24.76 7.29
CA SER A 201 7.86 26.21 7.08
C SER A 201 7.00 26.96 8.08
N ASP A 202 5.91 26.36 8.56
CA ASP A 202 5.00 26.99 9.51
C ASP A 202 5.56 26.99 10.95
N LYS A 203 6.56 26.17 11.25
CA LYS A 203 7.22 26.07 12.56
C LYS A 203 8.54 26.86 12.62
N SER A 204 8.97 27.48 11.51
CA SER A 204 10.18 28.32 11.42
C SER A 204 9.84 29.81 11.53
#